data_33c012ae4398e888b53a8decb9f3bc7f
#
_entry.id   33c012ae4398e888b53a8decb9f3bc7f
#
_cell.length_a   1.000
_cell.length_b   1.000
_cell.length_c   1.000
_cell.angle_alpha   90.00
_cell.angle_beta   90.00
_cell.angle_gamma   90.00
#
_symmetry.space_group_name_H-M   'P 1'
#
loop_
_entity.id
_entity.type
_entity.pdbx_description
1 polymer ?
#
loop_
_entity_poly.entity_id
_entity_poly.type
_entity_poly.pdbx_seq_one_letter_code
_entity_poly.pdbx_strand_id
1 'polypeptide(L)'
;MNSHSLVIGQENNWQNLLEGNTLENFVQLNGKADFSIEDGVLIGTSKRNTPNSFLATKKKYGDFILEFDVHIDFGLNSGVQFRSESLESYLEGRVHGYQCEIETSSRKWAGGIYDEARRGWLYPLTRNPQGQEAFINGTWNTYRIEAAGNTLKTFVNGIQTSNLVDDMTAEGFIAFQVHSISNPKEEG
;
A
#
# COMPACT_ATOMS: atom_id res chain seq x y z
N MET A 1 -0.80 14.55 -20.84
CA MET A 1 -1.58 13.38 -20.36
C MET A 1 -0.76 12.76 -19.25
N ASN A 2 -1.17 12.92 -18.01
CA ASN A 2 -0.52 12.23 -16.89
C ASN A 2 -0.97 10.77 -16.94
N SER A 3 -0.13 9.87 -17.41
CA SER A 3 -0.39 8.44 -17.27
C SER A 3 -0.11 8.08 -15.81
N HIS A 4 -1.15 7.74 -15.08
CA HIS A 4 -0.98 7.15 -13.74
C HIS A 4 -0.20 5.85 -13.89
N SER A 5 0.86 5.69 -13.09
CA SER A 5 1.76 4.55 -13.20
C SER A 5 1.77 3.71 -11.93
N LEU A 6 1.86 2.41 -12.10
CA LEU A 6 2.15 1.46 -11.03
C LEU A 6 3.33 0.61 -11.49
N VAL A 7 4.53 1.02 -11.13
CA VAL A 7 5.76 0.42 -11.63
C VAL A 7 6.68 -0.01 -10.48
N ILE A 8 7.38 -1.13 -10.68
CA ILE A 8 8.37 -1.66 -9.76
C ILE A 8 9.68 -1.95 -10.49
N GLY A 9 10.81 -1.70 -9.85
CA GLY A 9 12.10 -1.96 -10.46
C GLY A 9 13.27 -1.61 -9.57
N GLN A 10 14.42 -1.50 -10.20
CA GLN A 10 15.62 -0.82 -9.71
C GLN A 10 15.92 0.30 -10.71
N GLU A 11 16.79 1.24 -10.36
CA GLU A 11 17.14 2.34 -11.27
C GLU A 11 17.39 1.83 -12.69
N ASN A 12 16.68 2.36 -13.69
CA ASN A 12 16.72 2.02 -15.12
C ASN A 12 16.10 0.66 -15.55
N ASN A 13 15.41 -0.07 -14.69
CA ASN A 13 14.73 -1.31 -15.07
C ASN A 13 13.35 -1.41 -14.41
N TRP A 14 12.38 -0.69 -14.96
CA TRP A 14 11.01 -0.63 -14.45
C TRP A 14 10.10 -1.65 -15.11
N GLN A 15 9.26 -2.28 -14.33
CA GLN A 15 8.18 -3.18 -14.75
C GLN A 15 6.84 -2.59 -14.33
N ASN A 16 5.89 -2.50 -15.26
CA ASN A 16 4.51 -2.16 -14.92
C ASN A 16 3.82 -3.36 -14.28
N LEU A 17 3.33 -3.22 -13.07
CA LEU A 17 2.61 -4.28 -12.37
C LEU A 17 1.21 -4.56 -12.96
N LEU A 18 0.61 -3.58 -13.66
CA LEU A 18 -0.68 -3.70 -14.33
C LEU A 18 -0.53 -3.99 -15.84
N GLU A 19 0.62 -4.52 -16.28
CA GLU A 19 0.84 -4.86 -17.68
C GLU A 19 -0.27 -5.79 -18.20
N GLY A 20 -0.83 -5.47 -19.38
CA GLY A 20 -1.91 -6.23 -20.00
C GLY A 20 -3.30 -5.94 -19.42
N ASN A 21 -3.46 -5.00 -18.50
CA ASN A 21 -4.75 -4.67 -17.87
C ASN A 21 -5.46 -5.90 -17.27
N THR A 22 -4.70 -6.79 -16.63
CA THR A 22 -5.22 -8.04 -16.07
C THR A 22 -4.83 -8.23 -14.60
N LEU A 23 -5.70 -8.86 -13.84
CA LEU A 23 -5.44 -9.26 -12.44
C LEU A 23 -4.76 -10.64 -12.35
N GLU A 24 -4.38 -11.27 -13.45
CA GLU A 24 -3.81 -12.63 -13.47
C GLU A 24 -2.53 -12.77 -12.63
N ASN A 25 -1.75 -11.70 -12.48
CA ASN A 25 -0.54 -11.70 -11.68
C ASN A 25 -0.79 -11.45 -10.18
N PHE A 26 -2.07 -11.34 -9.80
CA PHE A 26 -2.48 -11.06 -8.44
C PHE A 26 -3.32 -12.19 -7.86
N VAL A 27 -3.46 -12.18 -6.56
CA VAL A 27 -4.39 -13.01 -5.78
C VAL A 27 -5.04 -12.14 -4.70
N GLN A 28 -6.35 -12.26 -4.55
CA GLN A 28 -7.05 -11.58 -3.47
C GLN A 28 -6.95 -12.40 -2.19
N LEU A 29 -6.56 -11.76 -1.10
CA LEU A 29 -6.39 -12.34 0.22
C LEU A 29 -7.32 -11.68 1.23
N ASN A 30 -7.75 -12.46 2.21
CA ASN A 30 -8.61 -12.14 3.35
C ASN A 30 -10.02 -11.67 2.97
N GLY A 31 -10.28 -10.36 2.85
CA GLY A 31 -11.64 -9.85 2.67
C GLY A 31 -12.23 -10.09 1.26
N LYS A 32 -13.38 -9.44 1.02
CA LYS A 32 -14.21 -9.64 -0.17
C LYS A 32 -14.52 -8.34 -0.92
N ALA A 33 -13.65 -7.33 -0.80
CA ALA A 33 -13.77 -6.10 -1.60
C ALA A 33 -13.68 -6.42 -3.09
N ASP A 34 -14.21 -5.55 -3.93
CA ASP A 34 -14.10 -5.71 -5.37
C ASP A 34 -12.83 -5.03 -5.88
N PHE A 35 -12.15 -5.68 -6.84
CA PHE A 35 -11.01 -5.11 -7.55
C PHE A 35 -11.23 -5.22 -9.06
N SER A 36 -10.97 -4.14 -9.76
CA SER A 36 -11.01 -4.08 -11.23
C SER A 36 -9.83 -3.28 -11.77
N ILE A 37 -9.57 -3.42 -13.07
CA ILE A 37 -8.64 -2.53 -13.79
C ILE A 37 -9.44 -1.88 -14.92
N GLU A 38 -9.46 -0.55 -14.93
CA GLU A 38 -10.12 0.26 -15.94
C GLU A 38 -9.14 1.31 -16.46
N ASP A 39 -8.92 1.35 -17.75
CA ASP A 39 -8.00 2.28 -18.43
C ASP A 39 -6.59 2.35 -17.80
N GLY A 40 -6.07 1.20 -17.34
CA GLY A 40 -4.75 1.10 -16.69
C GLY A 40 -4.73 1.52 -15.23
N VAL A 41 -5.88 1.80 -14.63
CA VAL A 41 -6.03 2.14 -13.21
C VAL A 41 -6.57 0.94 -12.46
N LEU A 42 -5.89 0.55 -11.38
CA LEU A 42 -6.41 -0.42 -10.42
C LEU A 42 -7.43 0.26 -9.50
N ILE A 43 -8.64 -0.24 -9.48
CA ILE A 43 -9.76 0.25 -8.67
C ILE A 43 -10.06 -0.77 -7.58
N GLY A 44 -10.06 -0.33 -6.32
CA GLY A 44 -10.52 -1.10 -5.17
C GLY A 44 -11.79 -0.48 -4.60
N THR A 45 -12.87 -1.25 -4.53
CA THR A 45 -14.16 -0.79 -4.00
C THR A 45 -14.46 -1.45 -2.67
N SER A 46 -14.70 -0.64 -1.64
CA SER A 46 -14.97 -1.13 -0.29
C SER A 46 -16.32 -1.85 -0.21
N LYS A 47 -16.37 -2.85 0.68
CA LYS A 47 -17.54 -3.68 0.93
C LYS A 47 -17.80 -3.79 2.42
N ARG A 48 -19.05 -3.72 2.82
CA ARG A 48 -19.44 -3.88 4.24
C ARG A 48 -19.29 -5.30 4.73
N ASN A 49 -19.09 -5.43 6.03
CA ASN A 49 -19.09 -6.72 6.74
C ASN A 49 -18.06 -7.70 6.18
N THR A 50 -16.92 -7.18 5.73
CA THR A 50 -15.76 -7.98 5.33
C THR A 50 -14.52 -7.42 6.02
N PRO A 51 -13.53 -8.26 6.39
CA PRO A 51 -12.25 -7.74 6.87
C PRO A 51 -11.51 -7.00 5.76
N ASN A 52 -10.36 -6.41 6.10
CA ASN A 52 -9.45 -5.84 5.12
C ASN A 52 -9.22 -6.82 3.98
N SER A 53 -9.31 -6.31 2.76
CA SER A 53 -9.06 -7.07 1.54
C SER A 53 -7.74 -6.61 0.93
N PHE A 54 -6.96 -7.56 0.44
CA PHE A 54 -5.64 -7.28 -0.11
C PHE A 54 -5.51 -7.91 -1.50
N LEU A 55 -5.20 -7.12 -2.52
CA LEU A 55 -4.84 -7.62 -3.83
C LEU A 55 -3.32 -7.78 -3.89
N ALA A 56 -2.85 -8.99 -3.66
CA ALA A 56 -1.43 -9.31 -3.52
C ALA A 56 -0.82 -9.79 -4.83
N THR A 57 0.41 -9.36 -5.12
CA THR A 57 1.20 -9.92 -6.22
C THR A 57 1.54 -11.39 -5.95
N LYS A 58 1.44 -12.25 -6.97
CA LYS A 58 1.89 -13.65 -6.87
C LYS A 58 3.41 -13.76 -6.71
N LYS A 59 4.14 -12.80 -7.29
CA LYS A 59 5.60 -12.67 -7.14
C LYS A 59 5.95 -12.02 -5.81
N LYS A 60 7.03 -12.47 -5.19
CA LYS A 60 7.66 -11.83 -4.03
C LYS A 60 8.81 -10.93 -4.46
N TYR A 61 9.09 -9.93 -3.64
CA TYR A 61 10.12 -8.91 -3.88
C TYR A 61 10.96 -8.73 -2.61
N GLY A 62 12.27 -8.75 -2.76
CA GLY A 62 13.25 -8.43 -1.72
C GLY A 62 13.63 -6.95 -1.77
N ASP A 63 14.71 -6.61 -2.47
CA ASP A 63 15.10 -5.23 -2.73
C ASP A 63 14.38 -4.71 -3.96
N PHE A 64 13.72 -3.56 -3.82
CA PHE A 64 12.94 -2.94 -4.90
C PHE A 64 12.72 -1.44 -4.66
N ILE A 65 12.32 -0.77 -5.73
CA ILE A 65 11.67 0.53 -5.70
C ILE A 65 10.27 0.33 -6.33
N LEU A 66 9.23 0.79 -5.65
CA LEU A 66 7.86 0.81 -6.15
C LEU A 66 7.42 2.25 -6.25
N GLU A 67 6.90 2.65 -7.42
CA GLU A 67 6.26 3.94 -7.64
C GLU A 67 4.82 3.75 -8.11
N PHE A 68 3.92 4.56 -7.58
CA PHE A 68 2.51 4.55 -7.96
C PHE A 68 1.83 5.87 -7.63
N ASP A 69 0.82 6.19 -8.43
CA ASP A 69 -0.11 7.26 -8.11
C ASP A 69 -1.35 6.69 -7.43
N VAL A 70 -1.87 7.39 -6.44
CA VAL A 70 -3.08 7.01 -5.72
C VAL A 70 -4.04 8.19 -5.59
N HIS A 71 -5.31 7.92 -5.81
CA HIS A 71 -6.44 8.75 -5.41
C HIS A 71 -7.32 7.93 -4.48
N ILE A 72 -7.74 8.51 -3.37
CA ILE A 72 -8.63 7.87 -2.40
C ILE A 72 -9.74 8.84 -2.01
N ASP A 73 -10.97 8.34 -1.87
CA ASP A 73 -12.09 9.15 -1.45
C ASP A 73 -11.95 9.59 0.02
N PHE A 74 -12.48 10.77 0.29
CA PHE A 74 -12.38 11.36 1.63
C PHE A 74 -13.08 10.49 2.68
N GLY A 75 -12.41 10.29 3.81
CA GLY A 75 -12.90 9.46 4.91
C GLY A 75 -12.51 7.99 4.82
N LEU A 76 -11.95 7.55 3.69
CA LEU A 76 -11.45 6.19 3.54
C LEU A 76 -9.99 6.05 4.01
N ASN A 77 -9.62 4.80 4.27
CA ASN A 77 -8.26 4.36 4.59
C ASN A 77 -7.84 3.23 3.65
N SER A 78 -6.58 3.17 3.35
CA SER A 78 -5.96 2.15 2.51
C SER A 78 -4.49 1.98 2.91
N GLY A 79 -3.74 1.20 2.16
CA GLY A 79 -2.31 1.04 2.33
C GLY A 79 -1.71 0.12 1.28
N VAL A 80 -0.42 0.20 1.11
CA VAL A 80 0.33 -0.73 0.27
C VAL A 80 1.22 -1.58 1.17
N GLN A 81 0.90 -2.87 1.22
CA GLN A 81 1.73 -3.88 1.85
C GLN A 81 2.98 -4.12 1.04
N PHE A 82 4.12 -4.29 1.68
CA PHE A 82 5.37 -4.65 1.03
C PHE A 82 6.20 -5.56 1.91
N ARG A 83 6.96 -6.47 1.28
CA ARG A 83 7.64 -7.57 1.99
C ARG A 83 6.72 -8.25 3.00
N SER A 84 5.45 -8.45 2.60
CA SER A 84 4.39 -9.01 3.47
C SER A 84 4.11 -10.45 3.11
N GLU A 85 3.44 -11.13 4.02
CA GLU A 85 3.16 -12.55 3.95
C GLU A 85 1.71 -12.85 4.35
N SER A 86 1.24 -14.04 3.94
CA SER A 86 -0.03 -14.63 4.37
C SER A 86 0.22 -16.12 4.55
N LEU A 87 0.57 -16.51 5.78
CA LEU A 87 0.92 -17.87 6.13
C LEU A 87 -0.23 -18.51 6.90
N GLU A 88 -0.68 -19.69 6.48
CA GLU A 88 -1.76 -20.43 7.15
C GLU A 88 -1.48 -20.65 8.65
N SER A 89 -0.20 -20.85 8.99
CA SER A 89 0.27 -21.01 10.37
C SER A 89 0.24 -19.72 11.21
N TYR A 90 -0.01 -18.56 10.58
CA TYR A 90 -0.07 -17.27 11.26
C TYR A 90 -1.47 -16.65 11.11
N LEU A 91 -2.23 -16.65 12.22
CA LEU A 91 -3.59 -16.09 12.27
C LEU A 91 -4.47 -16.54 11.08
N GLU A 92 -4.42 -17.86 10.75
CA GLU A 92 -5.25 -18.47 9.69
C GLU A 92 -5.09 -17.78 8.32
N GLY A 93 -3.85 -17.45 7.95
CA GLY A 93 -3.54 -16.80 6.66
C GLY A 93 -3.80 -15.30 6.62
N ARG A 94 -3.95 -14.64 7.77
CA ARG A 94 -4.07 -13.19 7.80
C ARG A 94 -2.84 -12.52 7.19
N VAL A 95 -3.05 -11.58 6.27
CA VAL A 95 -1.99 -10.75 5.70
C VAL A 95 -1.29 -10.00 6.83
N HIS A 96 0.03 -10.06 6.85
CA HIS A 96 0.87 -9.42 7.86
C HIS A 96 2.19 -8.94 7.25
N GLY A 97 2.70 -7.85 7.77
CA GLY A 97 3.96 -7.26 7.29
C GLY A 97 3.92 -5.75 7.20
N TYR A 98 4.94 -5.18 6.57
CA TYR A 98 5.06 -3.73 6.43
C TYR A 98 3.98 -3.17 5.52
N GLN A 99 3.40 -2.04 5.92
CA GLN A 99 2.42 -1.27 5.16
C GLN A 99 2.86 0.19 5.07
N CYS A 100 2.92 0.72 3.86
CA CYS A 100 2.93 2.14 3.61
C CYS A 100 1.49 2.65 3.69
N GLU A 101 1.21 3.51 4.65
CA GLU A 101 -0.15 3.99 4.94
C GLU A 101 -0.66 4.94 3.88
N ILE A 102 -1.95 4.82 3.55
CA ILE A 102 -2.71 5.75 2.74
C ILE A 102 -3.95 6.15 3.53
N GLU A 103 -4.04 7.40 3.96
CA GLU A 103 -5.17 7.87 4.75
C GLU A 103 -5.52 9.32 4.47
N THR A 104 -6.79 9.68 4.70
CA THR A 104 -7.31 11.03 4.50
C THR A 104 -7.64 11.74 5.82
N SER A 105 -7.32 11.12 6.95
CA SER A 105 -7.72 11.62 8.28
C SER A 105 -6.90 12.82 8.72
N SER A 106 -7.42 13.56 9.71
CA SER A 106 -6.71 14.70 10.33
C SER A 106 -5.42 14.29 11.07
N ARG A 107 -5.18 13.00 11.28
CA ARG A 107 -3.95 12.44 11.84
C ARG A 107 -2.75 12.66 10.93
N LYS A 108 -2.97 12.70 9.59
CA LYS A 108 -1.94 12.97 8.57
C LYS A 108 -0.74 12.02 8.65
N TRP A 109 -1.00 10.72 8.68
CA TRP A 109 0.07 9.70 8.72
C TRP A 109 0.23 8.96 7.38
N ALA A 110 -0.34 9.48 6.29
CA ALA A 110 -0.13 8.99 4.94
C ALA A 110 1.37 8.95 4.59
N GLY A 111 1.87 7.79 4.15
CA GLY A 111 3.31 7.53 3.97
C GLY A 111 4.04 7.07 5.23
N GLY A 112 3.38 6.94 6.39
CA GLY A 112 3.92 6.28 7.57
C GLY A 112 4.08 4.77 7.35
N ILE A 113 4.88 4.10 8.19
CA ILE A 113 5.05 2.64 8.14
C ILE A 113 4.32 2.00 9.32
N TYR A 114 3.33 1.19 8.98
CA TYR A 114 2.60 0.30 9.88
C TYR A 114 3.04 -1.14 9.68
N ASP A 115 2.92 -1.99 10.68
CA ASP A 115 3.21 -3.42 10.60
C ASP A 115 1.91 -4.19 10.82
N GLU A 116 1.20 -4.47 9.72
CA GLU A 116 -0.13 -5.10 9.70
C GLU A 116 -0.10 -6.43 10.43
N ALA A 117 -1.07 -6.61 11.33
CA ALA A 117 -1.30 -7.82 12.12
C ALA A 117 -0.09 -8.31 12.94
N ARG A 118 0.95 -7.47 13.14
CA ARG A 118 2.13 -7.79 13.96
C ARG A 118 2.37 -6.74 15.05
N ARG A 119 3.18 -5.70 14.77
CA ARG A 119 3.70 -4.75 15.78
C ARG A 119 3.00 -3.39 15.78
N GLY A 120 2.11 -3.12 14.79
CA GLY A 120 1.45 -1.82 14.68
C GLY A 120 2.37 -0.73 14.12
N TRP A 121 2.27 0.50 14.61
CA TRP A 121 3.02 1.63 14.09
C TRP A 121 4.52 1.53 14.36
N LEU A 122 5.32 1.34 13.31
CA LEU A 122 6.78 1.38 13.37
C LEU A 122 7.32 2.78 13.14
N TYR A 123 6.72 3.53 12.21
CA TYR A 123 7.09 4.90 11.91
C TYR A 123 5.84 5.79 11.72
N PRO A 124 5.20 6.22 12.83
CA PRO A 124 4.13 7.22 12.76
C PRO A 124 4.72 8.59 12.38
N LEU A 125 3.98 9.39 11.57
CA LEU A 125 4.51 10.67 11.08
C LEU A 125 4.58 11.78 12.13
N THR A 126 4.23 11.52 13.38
CA THR A 126 4.64 12.38 14.50
C THR A 126 6.15 12.54 14.61
N ARG A 127 6.93 11.62 14.02
CA ARG A 127 8.40 11.69 13.90
C ARG A 127 8.87 12.58 12.75
N ASN A 128 7.99 12.94 11.83
CA ASN A 128 8.31 13.75 10.64
C ASN A 128 7.18 14.73 10.33
N PRO A 129 7.13 15.90 11.00
CA PRO A 129 6.08 16.90 10.78
C PRO A 129 5.99 17.42 9.33
N GLN A 130 7.11 17.50 8.61
CA GLN A 130 7.11 17.87 7.20
C GLN A 130 6.41 16.79 6.34
N GLY A 131 6.64 15.52 6.66
CA GLY A 131 5.99 14.40 5.99
C GLY A 131 4.47 14.38 6.18
N GLN A 132 3.95 14.89 7.30
CA GLN A 132 2.52 14.97 7.54
C GLN A 132 1.78 15.88 6.55
N GLU A 133 2.45 16.84 5.93
CA GLU A 133 1.86 17.76 4.96
C GLU A 133 2.05 17.30 3.50
N ALA A 134 2.66 16.14 3.29
CA ALA A 134 2.98 15.66 1.94
C ALA A 134 1.76 15.17 1.16
N PHE A 135 0.78 14.54 1.83
CA PHE A 135 -0.42 14.01 1.20
C PHE A 135 -1.49 15.09 1.04
N ILE A 136 -2.08 15.19 -0.15
CA ILE A 136 -3.11 16.17 -0.49
C ILE A 136 -4.43 15.47 -0.75
N ASN A 137 -5.41 15.67 0.13
CA ASN A 137 -6.75 15.10 -0.01
C ASN A 137 -7.45 15.57 -1.30
N GLY A 138 -8.19 14.65 -1.94
CA GLY A 138 -9.00 14.96 -3.13
C GLY A 138 -8.22 15.14 -4.42
N THR A 139 -6.94 14.76 -4.44
CA THR A 139 -6.08 14.76 -5.63
C THR A 139 -5.35 13.44 -5.80
N TRP A 140 -4.77 13.23 -6.98
CA TRP A 140 -3.78 12.18 -7.16
C TRP A 140 -2.50 12.54 -6.42
N ASN A 141 -1.93 11.55 -5.69
CA ASN A 141 -0.68 11.67 -4.96
C ASN A 141 0.30 10.61 -5.45
N THR A 142 1.53 11.00 -5.71
CA THR A 142 2.60 10.07 -6.11
C THR A 142 3.27 9.50 -4.87
N TYR A 143 3.31 8.19 -4.77
CA TYR A 143 4.00 7.43 -3.74
C TYR A 143 5.25 6.76 -4.29
N ARG A 144 6.27 6.66 -3.46
CA ARG A 144 7.46 5.86 -3.71
C ARG A 144 7.84 5.10 -2.46
N ILE A 145 8.07 3.80 -2.59
CA ILE A 145 8.58 2.92 -1.54
C ILE A 145 9.92 2.37 -1.99
N GLU A 146 10.95 2.53 -1.17
CA GLU A 146 12.27 1.96 -1.39
C GLU A 146 12.55 0.93 -0.29
N ALA A 147 12.84 -0.30 -0.67
CA ALA A 147 13.28 -1.36 0.22
C ALA A 147 14.66 -1.85 -0.28
N ALA A 148 15.71 -1.59 0.50
CA ALA A 148 17.07 -1.97 0.18
C ALA A 148 17.78 -2.51 1.43
N GLY A 149 18.14 -3.80 1.43
CA GLY A 149 18.58 -4.47 2.64
C GLY A 149 17.58 -4.26 3.78
N ASN A 150 18.01 -3.75 4.92
CA ASN A 150 17.17 -3.47 6.08
C ASN A 150 16.60 -2.04 6.09
N THR A 151 16.87 -1.24 5.06
CA THR A 151 16.41 0.15 5.00
C THR A 151 15.11 0.25 4.21
N LEU A 152 14.08 0.79 4.85
CA LEU A 152 12.75 0.98 4.30
C LEU A 152 12.43 2.48 4.30
N LYS A 153 12.22 3.05 3.12
CA LYS A 153 11.87 4.47 2.97
C LYS A 153 10.58 4.61 2.20
N THR A 154 9.80 5.61 2.57
CA THR A 154 8.58 5.99 1.88
C THR A 154 8.62 7.47 1.54
N PHE A 155 8.01 7.81 0.43
CA PHE A 155 7.90 9.19 -0.06
C PHE A 155 6.47 9.42 -0.56
N VAL A 156 5.97 10.61 -0.33
CA VAL A 156 4.69 11.10 -0.87
C VAL A 156 4.95 12.44 -1.54
N ASN A 157 4.56 12.58 -2.80
CA ASN A 157 4.75 13.78 -3.61
C ASN A 157 6.21 14.29 -3.60
N GLY A 158 7.18 13.35 -3.61
CA GLY A 158 8.61 13.65 -3.57
C GLY A 158 9.17 14.00 -2.18
N ILE A 159 8.33 14.10 -1.16
CA ILE A 159 8.75 14.36 0.22
C ILE A 159 8.97 13.03 0.93
N GLN A 160 10.16 12.80 1.49
CA GLN A 160 10.41 11.61 2.30
C GLN A 160 9.56 11.64 3.58
N THR A 161 8.66 10.65 3.70
CA THR A 161 7.75 10.53 4.85
C THR A 161 8.32 9.64 5.94
N SER A 162 8.93 8.49 5.58
CA SER A 162 9.52 7.59 6.56
C SER A 162 10.94 7.16 6.17
N ASN A 163 11.73 6.80 7.18
CA ASN A 163 13.04 6.19 7.04
C ASN A 163 13.24 5.23 8.22
N LEU A 164 13.01 3.95 7.99
CA LEU A 164 13.04 2.90 9.01
C LEU A 164 14.16 1.91 8.69
N VAL A 165 14.88 1.46 9.70
CA VAL A 165 15.78 0.31 9.61
C VAL A 165 15.13 -0.83 10.39
N ASP A 166 14.77 -1.90 9.69
CA ASP A 166 14.11 -3.07 10.26
C ASP A 166 14.36 -4.30 9.38
N ASP A 167 14.62 -5.44 10.00
CA ASP A 167 15.05 -6.67 9.33
C ASP A 167 14.09 -7.86 9.51
N MET A 168 12.87 -7.59 10.00
CA MET A 168 11.94 -8.68 10.33
C MET A 168 11.54 -9.51 9.11
N THR A 169 11.37 -8.86 7.94
CA THR A 169 11.01 -9.56 6.70
C THR A 169 11.84 -9.01 5.55
N ALA A 170 12.73 -9.86 4.99
CA ALA A 170 13.63 -9.46 3.90
C ALA A 170 12.98 -9.48 2.51
N GLU A 171 11.95 -10.31 2.31
CA GLU A 171 11.18 -10.42 1.07
C GLU A 171 9.73 -10.78 1.35
N GLY A 172 8.84 -10.49 0.41
CA GLY A 172 7.43 -10.83 0.48
C GLY A 172 6.67 -10.25 -0.70
N PHE A 173 5.36 -10.43 -0.73
CA PHE A 173 4.53 -9.84 -1.76
C PHE A 173 4.33 -8.33 -1.53
N ILE A 174 3.87 -7.65 -2.58
CA ILE A 174 3.27 -6.33 -2.53
C ILE A 174 1.75 -6.52 -2.61
N ALA A 175 0.98 -5.79 -1.79
CA ALA A 175 -0.47 -5.86 -1.89
C ALA A 175 -1.15 -4.51 -1.66
N PHE A 176 -2.22 -4.28 -2.40
CA PHE A 176 -3.05 -3.08 -2.31
C PHE A 176 -4.24 -3.37 -1.41
N GLN A 177 -4.39 -2.57 -0.36
CA GLN A 177 -5.44 -2.77 0.64
C GLN A 177 -6.71 -2.02 0.23
N VAL A 178 -7.85 -2.69 0.40
CA VAL A 178 -9.15 -2.04 0.62
C VAL A 178 -9.52 -2.28 2.09
N HIS A 179 -9.53 -1.21 2.87
CA HIS A 179 -9.79 -1.27 4.30
C HIS A 179 -11.25 -1.64 4.58
N SER A 180 -11.48 -2.40 5.65
CA SER A 180 -12.82 -2.74 6.12
C SER A 180 -13.61 -1.49 6.51
N ILE A 181 -14.90 -1.47 6.16
CA ILE A 181 -15.82 -0.42 6.58
C ILE A 181 -16.95 -1.01 7.42
N SER A 182 -17.30 -0.32 8.48
CA SER A 182 -18.42 -0.69 9.37
C SER A 182 -19.59 0.29 9.33
N ASN A 183 -19.38 1.51 8.84
CA ASN A 183 -20.37 2.57 8.79
C ASN A 183 -20.93 2.74 7.37
N PRO A 184 -22.28 2.80 7.20
CA PRO A 184 -22.90 3.06 5.91
C PRO A 184 -22.47 4.34 5.18
N LYS A 185 -21.92 5.30 5.92
CA LYS A 185 -21.45 6.58 5.36
C LYS A 185 -20.02 6.55 4.80
N GLU A 186 -19.34 5.43 4.96
CA GLU A 186 -17.94 5.23 4.56
C GLU A 186 -17.80 4.30 3.34
N GLU A 187 -18.93 4.04 2.63
CA GLU A 187 -18.87 3.29 1.36
C GLU A 187 -18.41 4.21 0.24
N GLY A 188 -17.30 3.88 -0.40
CA GLY A 188 -16.73 4.52 -1.56
C GLY A 188 -16.28 3.49 -2.59
#